data_d7e8d21b2820e667720065b2e7dacd35
#
_entry.id   d7e8d21b2820e667720065b2e7dacd35
#
_cell.length_a   1.000
_cell.length_b   1.000
_cell.length_c   1.000
_cell.angle_alpha   90.00
_cell.angle_beta   90.00
_cell.angle_gamma   90.00
#
_symmetry.space_group_name_H-M   'P 1'
#
loop_
_entity.id
_entity.type
_entity.pdbx_description
1 polymer ?
#
loop_
_entity_poly.entity_id
_entity_poly.type
_entity_poly.pdbx_seq_one_letter_code
_entity_poly.pdbx_strand_id
1 'polypeptide(L)'
;MPRHYQKRLPPGPRSESPAKMTSYRFYQLGCGMVSTDLGHLIGLLGVNGYSVRSDLYFLHWPHFDPVKSSTSPNPSADVVAKHVQGRGDLPDVDVLAHLGDRSIGDCICESGATYARAQDAQRLFYVDWLGVSDEFQGHGWGAYLLRRALTAGRRLSYEHAAIAVEGDNHRALLLYTNYGFRVVGYGYDFCRD
;
A
#
# COMPACT_ATOMS: atom_id res chain seq x y z
N MET A 1 -20.94 3.23 -11.06
CA MET A 1 -20.81 1.79 -11.27
C MET A 1 -20.02 1.24 -10.09
N PRO A 2 -20.49 0.24 -9.34
CA PRO A 2 -19.74 -0.32 -8.21
C PRO A 2 -18.54 -1.10 -8.76
N ARG A 3 -17.32 -0.71 -8.35
CA ARG A 3 -16.11 -1.50 -8.62
C ARG A 3 -16.16 -2.75 -7.73
N HIS A 4 -16.21 -3.91 -8.36
CA HIS A 4 -16.20 -5.19 -7.68
C HIS A 4 -14.89 -5.37 -6.90
N TYR A 5 -15.02 -5.61 -5.62
CA TYR A 5 -14.00 -6.15 -4.73
C TYR A 5 -13.48 -7.48 -5.33
N GLN A 6 -12.31 -7.46 -5.95
CA GLN A 6 -11.65 -8.71 -6.35
C GLN A 6 -10.99 -9.31 -5.12
N LYS A 7 -11.65 -10.33 -4.56
CA LYS A 7 -11.10 -11.23 -3.57
C LYS A 7 -9.75 -11.73 -4.08
N ARG A 8 -8.65 -11.44 -3.36
CA ARG A 8 -7.33 -12.02 -3.67
C ARG A 8 -7.49 -13.53 -3.74
N LEU A 9 -7.37 -14.08 -4.93
CA LEU A 9 -7.14 -15.50 -5.11
C LEU A 9 -5.73 -15.81 -4.59
N PRO A 10 -5.50 -16.98 -3.97
CA PRO A 10 -4.14 -17.41 -3.62
C PRO A 10 -3.28 -17.34 -4.87
N PRO A 11 -1.98 -17.03 -4.76
CA PRO A 11 -1.11 -16.87 -5.91
C PRO A 11 -1.06 -18.16 -6.72
N GLY A 12 -1.89 -18.22 -7.75
CA GLY A 12 -1.75 -19.20 -8.83
C GLY A 12 -0.44 -18.94 -9.56
N PRO A 13 0.05 -19.89 -10.37
CA PRO A 13 1.25 -19.70 -11.15
C PRO A 13 1.08 -18.40 -11.94
N ARG A 14 1.99 -17.44 -11.72
CA ARG A 14 1.98 -16.14 -12.38
C ARG A 14 2.02 -16.38 -13.88
N SER A 15 0.91 -16.11 -14.55
CA SER A 15 0.93 -15.93 -15.99
C SER A 15 1.91 -14.79 -16.25
N GLU A 16 2.94 -15.05 -17.03
CA GLU A 16 3.90 -14.05 -17.46
C GLU A 16 3.15 -12.96 -18.23
N SER A 17 2.80 -11.90 -17.56
CA SER A 17 2.36 -10.67 -18.20
C SER A 17 3.53 -10.10 -19.00
N PRO A 18 3.33 -9.65 -20.26
CA PRO A 18 4.43 -9.17 -21.07
C PRO A 18 5.12 -8.00 -20.37
N ALA A 19 6.42 -8.20 -20.14
CA ALA A 19 7.40 -7.20 -19.73
C ALA A 19 6.94 -6.21 -18.65
N LYS A 20 6.86 -6.65 -17.39
CA LYS A 20 6.97 -5.74 -16.25
C LYS A 20 8.36 -5.10 -16.32
N MET A 21 8.44 -3.90 -16.87
CA MET A 21 9.66 -3.10 -16.77
C MET A 21 9.83 -2.62 -15.34
N THR A 22 10.55 -3.41 -14.55
CA THR A 22 10.93 -3.10 -13.19
C THR A 22 12.26 -2.37 -13.21
N SER A 23 12.30 -1.08 -12.97
CA SER A 23 13.57 -0.39 -13.06
C SER A 23 13.98 0.53 -11.91
N TYR A 24 13.21 0.67 -10.83
CA TYR A 24 13.65 1.49 -9.71
C TYR A 24 13.30 0.92 -8.34
N ARG A 25 14.19 1.11 -7.34
CA ARG A 25 14.09 0.53 -6.00
C ARG A 25 12.76 0.82 -5.28
N PHE A 26 12.17 1.99 -5.50
CA PHE A 26 10.88 2.36 -4.93
C PHE A 26 9.68 1.85 -5.73
N TYR A 27 9.85 1.51 -7.01
CA TYR A 27 8.75 1.13 -7.90
C TYR A 27 8.54 -0.39 -8.00
N GLN A 28 9.32 -1.16 -7.27
CA GLN A 28 9.09 -2.60 -7.11
C GLN A 28 8.09 -2.92 -5.99
N LEU A 29 7.66 -1.93 -5.23
CA LEU A 29 6.68 -2.08 -4.17
C LEU A 29 5.28 -2.28 -4.78
N GLY A 30 4.94 -3.52 -5.09
CA GLY A 30 3.60 -3.95 -5.50
C GLY A 30 3.13 -3.52 -6.90
N CYS A 31 3.65 -2.43 -7.47
CA CYS A 31 3.20 -1.87 -8.74
C CYS A 31 4.38 -1.60 -9.67
N GLY A 32 4.41 -2.25 -10.83
CA GLY A 32 5.42 -2.01 -11.87
C GLY A 32 5.15 -0.71 -12.63
N MET A 33 5.51 0.43 -12.04
CA MET A 33 5.27 1.75 -12.64
C MET A 33 6.54 2.35 -13.20
N VAL A 34 6.40 3.15 -14.24
CA VAL A 34 7.48 3.97 -14.81
C VAL A 34 7.45 5.33 -14.13
N SER A 35 8.56 5.68 -13.43
CA SER A 35 8.68 7.00 -12.82
C SER A 35 8.60 8.12 -13.83
N THR A 36 7.96 9.23 -13.44
CA THR A 36 7.95 10.48 -14.23
C THR A 36 9.35 11.06 -14.44
N ASP A 37 10.34 10.70 -13.60
CA ASP A 37 11.74 11.11 -13.76
C ASP A 37 12.41 10.42 -14.97
N LEU A 38 11.80 9.36 -15.50
CA LEU A 38 12.28 8.61 -16.66
C LEU A 38 11.62 9.08 -17.97
N GLY A 39 11.62 10.37 -18.23
CA GLY A 39 10.95 10.96 -19.40
C GLY A 39 11.35 10.34 -20.74
N HIS A 40 12.63 9.93 -20.90
CA HIS A 40 13.10 9.20 -22.08
C HIS A 40 12.42 7.85 -22.27
N LEU A 41 12.17 7.12 -21.17
CA LEU A 41 11.48 5.84 -21.19
C LEU A 41 10.00 5.99 -21.48
N ILE A 42 9.35 7.00 -20.88
CA ILE A 42 7.96 7.37 -21.16
C ILE A 42 7.79 7.69 -22.65
N GLY A 43 8.69 8.51 -23.21
CA GLY A 43 8.69 8.83 -24.63
C GLY A 43 8.90 7.60 -25.51
N LEU A 44 9.84 6.72 -25.15
CA LEU A 44 10.10 5.48 -25.87
C LEU A 44 8.87 4.55 -25.87
N LEU A 45 8.18 4.41 -24.76
CA LEU A 45 6.95 3.63 -24.65
C LEU A 45 5.86 4.21 -25.56
N GLY A 46 5.66 5.54 -25.52
CA GLY A 46 4.66 6.22 -26.34
C GLY A 46 4.88 6.03 -27.85
N VAL A 47 6.12 6.20 -28.34
CA VAL A 47 6.40 5.98 -29.78
C VAL A 47 6.30 4.51 -30.21
N ASN A 48 6.33 3.58 -29.27
CA ASN A 48 6.12 2.16 -29.53
C ASN A 48 4.66 1.69 -29.28
N GLY A 49 3.71 2.62 -29.18
CA GLY A 49 2.28 2.33 -29.11
C GLY A 49 1.78 1.91 -27.73
N TYR A 50 2.50 2.26 -26.67
CA TYR A 50 2.01 2.11 -25.29
C TYR A 50 1.25 3.37 -24.86
N SER A 51 0.15 3.18 -24.15
CA SER A 51 -0.65 4.23 -23.53
C SER A 51 -0.62 4.14 -22.01
N VAL A 52 -0.83 5.26 -21.33
CA VAL A 52 -0.96 5.29 -19.87
C VAL A 52 -2.31 4.67 -19.48
N ARG A 53 -2.27 3.63 -18.66
CA ARG A 53 -3.46 2.96 -18.12
C ARG A 53 -3.90 3.53 -16.78
N SER A 54 -2.96 3.78 -15.89
CA SER A 54 -3.19 4.33 -14.57
C SER A 54 -1.93 5.05 -14.07
N ASP A 55 -2.09 5.77 -12.99
CA ASP A 55 -1.03 6.53 -12.34
C ASP A 55 -1.07 6.35 -10.82
N LEU A 56 0.07 6.54 -10.17
CA LEU A 56 0.23 6.35 -8.73
C LEU A 56 1.12 7.43 -8.14
N TYR A 57 0.72 7.92 -6.95
CA TYR A 57 1.62 8.60 -6.04
C TYR A 57 2.31 7.60 -5.13
N PHE A 58 3.62 7.76 -4.96
CA PHE A 58 4.40 7.07 -3.95
C PHE A 58 4.63 8.00 -2.77
N LEU A 59 4.26 7.55 -1.58
CA LEU A 59 4.41 8.33 -0.37
C LEU A 59 5.32 7.59 0.61
N HIS A 60 6.11 8.37 1.32
CA HIS A 60 7.06 7.89 2.31
C HIS A 60 6.96 8.71 3.60
N TRP A 61 7.10 8.05 4.72
CA TRP A 61 7.17 8.68 6.04
C TRP A 61 8.45 8.21 6.74
N PRO A 62 9.55 9.00 6.67
CA PRO A 62 10.78 8.68 7.37
C PRO A 62 10.56 8.80 8.88
N HIS A 63 11.14 7.86 9.64
CA HIS A 63 11.05 7.84 11.10
C HIS A 63 9.61 7.97 11.62
N PHE A 64 8.69 7.23 11.01
CA PHE A 64 7.28 7.34 11.33
C PHE A 64 7.01 7.09 12.82
N ASP A 65 6.26 7.98 13.43
CA ASP A 65 5.82 7.88 14.83
C ASP A 65 4.30 8.10 14.90
N PRO A 66 3.53 7.02 14.74
CA PRO A 66 2.07 7.12 14.77
C PRO A 66 1.59 7.52 16.18
N VAL A 67 0.62 8.44 16.25
CA VAL A 67 0.01 8.83 17.51
C VAL A 67 -0.52 7.61 18.24
N LYS A 68 -0.07 7.41 19.48
CA LYS A 68 -0.27 6.18 20.28
C LYS A 68 -1.74 5.90 20.65
N SER A 69 -2.60 6.91 20.64
CA SER A 69 -4.00 6.78 21.09
C SER A 69 -4.95 6.89 19.90
N SER A 70 -5.74 5.85 19.67
CA SER A 70 -6.92 5.94 18.81
C SER A 70 -8.07 5.16 19.44
N THR A 71 -9.18 5.81 19.65
CA THR A 71 -10.42 5.17 20.04
C THR A 71 -11.00 4.45 18.82
N SER A 72 -11.45 3.21 19.00
CA SER A 72 -12.19 2.50 17.96
C SER A 72 -13.44 3.28 17.57
N PRO A 73 -13.75 3.41 16.27
CA PRO A 73 -15.01 4.00 15.84
C PRO A 73 -16.25 3.27 16.37
N ASN A 74 -16.11 1.97 16.64
CA ASN A 74 -17.15 1.17 17.30
C ASN A 74 -16.51 0.24 18.35
N PRO A 75 -16.80 0.42 19.65
CA PRO A 75 -16.25 -0.43 20.72
C PRO A 75 -16.64 -1.90 20.63
N SER A 76 -17.76 -2.23 19.96
CA SER A 76 -18.23 -3.61 19.78
C SER A 76 -17.56 -4.34 18.61
N ALA A 77 -16.71 -3.64 17.85
CA ALA A 77 -15.97 -4.27 16.76
C ALA A 77 -14.74 -5.01 17.30
N ASP A 78 -14.54 -6.22 16.79
CA ASP A 78 -13.31 -6.96 16.99
C ASP A 78 -12.24 -6.51 16.00
N VAL A 79 -11.07 -6.10 16.53
CA VAL A 79 -9.95 -5.62 15.73
C VAL A 79 -8.69 -6.33 16.14
N VAL A 80 -8.20 -7.19 15.25
CA VAL A 80 -7.03 -8.04 15.47
C VAL A 80 -5.88 -7.61 14.59
N ALA A 81 -4.69 -7.48 15.18
CA ALA A 81 -3.44 -7.35 14.46
C ALA A 81 -2.70 -8.69 14.49
N LYS A 82 -2.49 -9.29 13.34
CA LYS A 82 -1.77 -10.57 13.18
C LYS A 82 -0.38 -10.29 12.63
N HIS A 83 0.61 -10.98 13.19
CA HIS A 83 1.96 -11.00 12.65
C HIS A 83 2.08 -12.22 11.73
N VAL A 84 2.48 -11.99 10.50
CA VAL A 84 2.65 -13.04 9.48
C VAL A 84 4.12 -13.12 9.11
N GLN A 85 4.66 -14.32 8.97
CA GLN A 85 6.04 -14.49 8.56
C GLN A 85 6.22 -13.97 7.12
N GLY A 86 7.00 -12.90 6.98
CA GLY A 86 7.38 -12.30 5.70
C GLY A 86 8.71 -12.84 5.16
N ARG A 87 9.26 -12.17 4.15
CA ARG A 87 10.56 -12.51 3.53
C ARG A 87 11.75 -11.89 4.25
N GLY A 88 11.52 -10.90 5.11
CA GLY A 88 12.56 -10.21 5.86
C GLY A 88 12.75 -10.74 7.27
N ASP A 89 13.64 -10.09 8.02
CA ASP A 89 13.86 -10.37 9.44
C ASP A 89 12.67 -9.91 10.31
N LEU A 90 11.90 -8.96 9.83
CA LEU A 90 10.73 -8.41 10.50
C LEU A 90 9.44 -8.99 9.87
N PRO A 91 8.43 -9.34 10.71
CA PRO A 91 7.20 -9.94 10.22
C PRO A 91 6.30 -8.92 9.53
N ASP A 92 5.51 -9.38 8.57
CA ASP A 92 4.39 -8.65 7.99
C ASP A 92 3.27 -8.47 9.02
N VAL A 93 2.35 -7.54 8.78
CA VAL A 93 1.26 -7.24 9.71
C VAL A 93 -0.07 -7.14 8.96
N ASP A 94 -1.04 -7.96 9.37
CA ASP A 94 -2.41 -7.87 8.91
C ASP A 94 -3.28 -7.34 10.04
N VAL A 95 -3.93 -6.20 9.84
CA VAL A 95 -4.94 -5.67 10.75
C VAL A 95 -6.32 -5.89 10.15
N LEU A 96 -7.15 -6.66 10.85
CA LEU A 96 -8.48 -7.02 10.42
C LEU A 96 -9.50 -6.47 11.40
N ALA A 97 -10.62 -5.94 10.91
CA ALA A 97 -11.73 -5.45 11.72
C ALA A 97 -13.05 -6.11 11.31
N HIS A 98 -13.79 -6.60 12.30
CA HIS A 98 -15.09 -7.25 12.11
C HIS A 98 -16.14 -6.72 13.11
N LEU A 99 -17.40 -6.76 12.71
CA LEU A 99 -18.55 -6.53 13.58
C LEU A 99 -19.50 -7.74 13.47
N GLY A 100 -19.40 -8.68 14.42
CA GLY A 100 -19.96 -10.01 14.26
C GLY A 100 -19.37 -10.70 13.03
N ASP A 101 -20.23 -11.22 12.16
CA ASP A 101 -19.81 -11.90 10.92
C ASP A 101 -19.49 -10.96 9.76
N ARG A 102 -19.66 -9.63 9.92
CA ARG A 102 -19.42 -8.66 8.86
C ARG A 102 -18.00 -8.13 8.93
N SER A 103 -17.29 -8.15 7.78
CA SER A 103 -16.00 -7.49 7.66
C SER A 103 -16.19 -5.98 7.55
N ILE A 104 -15.55 -5.23 8.44
CA ILE A 104 -15.48 -3.76 8.38
C ILE A 104 -14.42 -3.33 7.40
N GLY A 105 -13.24 -3.97 7.45
CA GLY A 105 -12.12 -3.65 6.60
C GLY A 105 -10.81 -4.24 7.10
N ASP A 106 -9.75 -3.98 6.37
CA ASP A 106 -8.43 -4.52 6.62
C ASP A 106 -7.31 -3.55 6.21
N CYS A 107 -6.13 -3.73 6.83
CA CYS A 107 -4.90 -3.06 6.46
C CYS A 107 -3.80 -4.11 6.44
N ILE A 108 -3.26 -4.38 5.25
CA ILE A 108 -2.21 -5.38 5.00
C ILE A 108 -0.89 -4.64 4.81
N CYS A 109 0.11 -5.02 5.57
CA CYS A 109 1.42 -4.39 5.51
C CYS A 109 2.51 -5.43 5.39
N GLU A 110 3.45 -5.18 4.51
CA GLU A 110 4.56 -6.08 4.21
C GLU A 110 5.91 -5.43 4.54
N SER A 111 6.89 -6.27 4.85
CA SER A 111 8.27 -5.81 4.91
C SER A 111 8.77 -5.40 3.53
N GLY A 112 9.47 -4.28 3.43
CA GLY A 112 10.16 -3.89 2.21
C GLY A 112 11.22 -4.92 1.74
N ALA A 113 11.64 -5.83 2.62
CA ALA A 113 12.45 -6.99 2.29
C ALA A 113 11.82 -7.91 1.23
N THR A 114 10.50 -7.89 1.10
CA THR A 114 9.77 -8.60 0.04
C THR A 114 10.20 -8.13 -1.35
N TYR A 115 10.63 -6.88 -1.47
CA TYR A 115 10.89 -6.20 -2.73
C TYR A 115 12.38 -5.92 -2.99
N ALA A 116 13.19 -5.73 -1.94
CA ALA A 116 14.60 -5.40 -2.08
C ALA A 116 15.45 -5.96 -0.93
N ARG A 117 16.72 -6.29 -1.25
CA ARG A 117 17.70 -6.81 -0.27
C ARG A 117 18.48 -5.70 0.45
N ALA A 118 18.29 -4.44 0.08
CA ALA A 118 18.96 -3.31 0.71
C ALA A 118 18.61 -3.24 2.20
N GLN A 119 19.55 -2.82 3.03
CA GLN A 119 19.36 -2.74 4.47
C GLN A 119 18.18 -1.85 4.85
N ASP A 120 18.02 -0.72 4.19
CA ASP A 120 16.89 0.19 4.41
C ASP A 120 15.56 -0.48 4.10
N ALA A 121 15.50 -1.37 3.09
CA ALA A 121 14.30 -2.11 2.76
C ALA A 121 13.88 -3.08 3.88
N GLN A 122 14.84 -3.62 4.66
CA GLN A 122 14.54 -4.47 5.81
C GLN A 122 13.83 -3.71 6.95
N ARG A 123 13.95 -2.39 6.98
CA ARG A 123 13.35 -1.49 7.97
C ARG A 123 12.12 -0.74 7.43
N LEU A 124 11.77 -0.97 6.16
CA LEU A 124 10.61 -0.36 5.51
C LEU A 124 9.34 -1.15 5.81
N PHE A 125 8.34 -0.46 6.36
CA PHE A 125 6.98 -0.93 6.55
C PHE A 125 6.12 -0.45 5.38
N TYR A 126 5.81 -1.33 4.45
CA TYR A 126 5.01 -1.00 3.28
C TYR A 126 3.55 -1.34 3.52
N VAL A 127 2.68 -0.33 3.45
CA VAL A 127 1.23 -0.52 3.46
C VAL A 127 0.80 -0.92 2.05
N ASP A 128 0.63 -2.22 1.83
CA ASP A 128 0.26 -2.79 0.53
C ASP A 128 -1.23 -2.61 0.23
N TRP A 129 -2.05 -2.68 1.28
CA TRP A 129 -3.50 -2.56 1.15
C TRP A 129 -4.13 -1.88 2.36
N LEU A 130 -5.11 -1.02 2.10
CA LEU A 130 -6.02 -0.47 3.11
C LEU A 130 -7.42 -0.40 2.50
N GLY A 131 -8.34 -1.24 3.01
CA GLY A 131 -9.71 -1.31 2.55
C GLY A 131 -10.72 -1.15 3.67
N VAL A 132 -11.84 -0.50 3.38
CA VAL A 132 -13.00 -0.40 4.26
C VAL A 132 -14.24 -0.68 3.44
N SER A 133 -15.07 -1.61 3.92
CA SER A 133 -16.33 -1.96 3.26
C SER A 133 -17.24 -0.74 3.14
N ASP A 134 -17.96 -0.61 2.03
CA ASP A 134 -18.72 0.60 1.67
C ASP A 134 -19.66 1.09 2.78
N GLU A 135 -20.34 0.17 3.47
CA GLU A 135 -21.26 0.49 4.57
C GLU A 135 -20.56 1.10 5.81
N PHE A 136 -19.24 0.92 5.95
CA PHE A 136 -18.44 1.44 7.05
C PHE A 136 -17.54 2.63 6.66
N GLN A 137 -17.53 3.02 5.38
CA GLN A 137 -16.79 4.19 4.92
C GLN A 137 -17.34 5.49 5.53
N GLY A 138 -16.49 6.50 5.64
CA GLY A 138 -16.88 7.81 6.20
C GLY A 138 -16.92 7.85 7.73
N HIS A 139 -16.78 6.72 8.43
CA HIS A 139 -16.86 6.63 9.90
C HIS A 139 -15.50 6.54 10.61
N GLY A 140 -14.41 6.87 9.90
CA GLY A 140 -13.06 6.91 10.48
C GLY A 140 -12.32 5.57 10.53
N TRP A 141 -12.89 4.50 9.98
CA TRP A 141 -12.27 3.16 10.00
C TRP A 141 -10.95 3.09 9.25
N GLY A 142 -10.83 3.71 8.08
CA GLY A 142 -9.57 3.74 7.33
C GLY A 142 -8.43 4.37 8.14
N ALA A 143 -8.70 5.50 8.79
CA ALA A 143 -7.76 6.16 9.68
C ALA A 143 -7.39 5.29 10.90
N TYR A 144 -8.35 4.60 11.48
CA TYR A 144 -8.14 3.72 12.61
C TYR A 144 -7.29 2.49 12.26
N LEU A 145 -7.63 1.80 11.16
CA LEU A 145 -6.91 0.60 10.69
C LEU A 145 -5.45 0.95 10.33
N LEU A 146 -5.24 2.03 9.58
CA LEU A 146 -3.90 2.50 9.25
C LEU A 146 -3.08 2.78 10.50
N ARG A 147 -3.65 3.47 11.48
CA ARG A 147 -2.97 3.77 12.74
C ARG A 147 -2.63 2.51 13.53
N ARG A 148 -3.53 1.54 13.58
CA ARG A 148 -3.28 0.26 14.23
C ARG A 148 -2.12 -0.48 13.57
N ALA A 149 -2.08 -0.52 12.24
CA ALA A 149 -1.00 -1.14 11.46
C ALA A 149 0.35 -0.43 11.69
N LEU A 150 0.38 0.89 11.56
CA LEU A 150 1.60 1.68 11.80
C LEU A 150 2.11 1.51 13.23
N THR A 151 1.21 1.50 14.23
CA THR A 151 1.60 1.26 15.63
C THR A 151 2.20 -0.14 15.83
N ALA A 152 1.64 -1.17 15.17
CA ALA A 152 2.20 -2.52 15.19
C ALA A 152 3.58 -2.55 14.52
N GLY A 153 3.73 -1.97 13.32
CA GLY A 153 5.01 -1.88 12.61
C GLY A 153 6.09 -1.18 13.45
N ARG A 154 5.74 -0.11 14.13
CA ARG A 154 6.68 0.61 15.00
C ARG A 154 7.17 -0.23 16.19
N ARG A 155 6.27 -1.02 16.78
CA ARG A 155 6.61 -1.96 17.86
C ARG A 155 7.51 -3.10 17.39
N LEU A 156 7.45 -3.47 16.13
CA LEU A 156 8.29 -4.47 15.47
C LEU A 156 9.63 -3.90 14.99
N SER A 157 9.96 -2.65 15.34
CA SER A 157 11.21 -1.98 14.98
C SER A 157 11.34 -1.59 13.50
N TYR A 158 10.23 -1.47 12.78
CA TYR A 158 10.26 -0.76 11.51
C TYR A 158 10.58 0.73 11.72
N GLU A 159 11.38 1.30 10.85
CA GLU A 159 11.91 2.66 11.03
C GLU A 159 11.21 3.68 10.14
N HIS A 160 10.82 3.29 8.95
CA HIS A 160 10.13 4.14 8.00
C HIS A 160 8.96 3.39 7.34
N ALA A 161 7.98 4.14 6.85
CA ALA A 161 6.80 3.58 6.20
C ALA A 161 6.62 4.14 4.79
N ALA A 162 6.04 3.34 3.90
CA ALA A 162 5.66 3.78 2.57
C ALA A 162 4.30 3.21 2.17
N ILE A 163 3.67 3.89 1.23
CA ILE A 163 2.39 3.50 0.63
C ILE A 163 2.31 4.05 -0.78
N ALA A 164 1.59 3.36 -1.66
CA ALA A 164 1.22 3.87 -2.97
C ALA A 164 -0.30 4.13 -3.02
N VAL A 165 -0.71 5.15 -3.77
CA VAL A 165 -2.11 5.51 -3.94
C VAL A 165 -2.39 5.91 -5.38
N GLU A 166 -3.51 5.44 -5.94
CA GLU A 166 -3.98 5.83 -7.27
C GLU A 166 -4.16 7.34 -7.36
N GLY A 167 -3.79 7.94 -8.50
CA GLY A 167 -3.79 9.38 -8.69
C GLY A 167 -5.16 10.04 -8.53
N ASP A 168 -6.24 9.29 -8.79
CA ASP A 168 -7.62 9.75 -8.63
C ASP A 168 -8.21 9.48 -7.22
N ASN A 169 -7.49 8.78 -6.35
CA ASN A 169 -7.93 8.50 -4.98
C ASN A 169 -7.56 9.62 -4.00
N HIS A 170 -8.16 10.80 -4.22
CA HIS A 170 -7.87 12.00 -3.42
C HIS A 170 -8.18 11.84 -1.93
N ARG A 171 -9.15 10.97 -1.56
CA ARG A 171 -9.48 10.71 -0.15
C ARG A 171 -8.35 9.97 0.56
N ALA A 172 -7.80 8.95 -0.08
CA ALA A 172 -6.66 8.22 0.48
C ALA A 172 -5.41 9.10 0.52
N LEU A 173 -5.13 9.88 -0.54
CA LEU A 173 -4.02 10.81 -0.57
C LEU A 173 -4.10 11.82 0.60
N LEU A 174 -5.29 12.41 0.84
CA LEU A 174 -5.51 13.33 1.95
C LEU A 174 -5.33 12.62 3.30
N LEU A 175 -5.84 11.40 3.46
CA LEU A 175 -5.65 10.60 4.67
C LEU A 175 -4.17 10.41 4.96
N TYR A 176 -3.38 9.93 4.01
CA TYR A 176 -1.97 9.60 4.20
C TYR A 176 -1.12 10.83 4.48
N THR A 177 -1.33 11.91 3.74
CA THR A 177 -0.59 13.16 3.95
C THR A 177 -0.89 13.81 5.30
N ASN A 178 -2.12 13.72 5.81
CA ASN A 178 -2.48 14.16 7.16
C ASN A 178 -1.83 13.32 8.27
N TYR A 179 -1.42 12.08 7.96
CA TYR A 179 -0.69 11.22 8.91
C TYR A 179 0.80 11.52 8.97
N GLY A 180 1.37 12.19 7.98
CA GLY A 180 2.79 12.51 7.91
C GLY A 180 3.51 11.88 6.73
N PHE A 181 2.82 11.08 5.91
CA PHE A 181 3.38 10.63 4.63
C PHE A 181 3.56 11.82 3.69
N ARG A 182 4.65 11.81 2.94
CA ARG A 182 4.97 12.82 1.93
C ARG A 182 5.09 12.16 0.57
N VAL A 183 4.57 12.79 -0.46
CA VAL A 183 4.77 12.35 -1.85
C VAL A 183 6.25 12.44 -2.16
N VAL A 184 6.84 11.32 -2.59
CA VAL A 184 8.26 11.21 -2.95
C VAL A 184 8.46 10.77 -4.40
N GLY A 185 7.39 10.39 -5.09
CA GLY A 185 7.43 9.98 -6.48
C GLY A 185 6.05 9.89 -7.09
N TYR A 186 6.03 9.89 -8.42
CA TYR A 186 4.85 9.73 -9.23
C TYR A 186 5.20 8.85 -10.44
N GLY A 187 4.32 7.96 -10.83
CA GLY A 187 4.59 7.04 -11.91
C GLY A 187 3.35 6.64 -12.70
N TYR A 188 3.60 6.13 -13.88
CA TYR A 188 2.58 5.67 -14.81
C TYR A 188 2.67 4.16 -15.02
N ASP A 189 1.53 3.50 -15.05
CA ASP A 189 1.40 2.15 -15.57
C ASP A 189 1.03 2.23 -17.06
N PHE A 190 1.76 1.50 -17.89
CA PHE A 190 1.57 1.48 -19.32
C PHE A 190 0.98 0.16 -19.78
N CYS A 191 0.04 0.24 -20.72
CA CYS A 191 -0.46 -0.92 -21.46
C CYS A 191 -0.23 -0.73 -22.95
N ARG A 192 -0.19 -1.84 -23.67
CA ARG A 192 -0.25 -1.87 -25.15
C ARG A 192 -1.54 -2.56 -25.50
N ASP A 193 -2.34 -1.90 -26.35
CA ASP A 193 -3.58 -2.45 -26.89
C ASP A 193 -3.30 -3.54 -27.95
#